data_de237dd982cee0ca791c80c665326171
#
_entry.id   de237dd982cee0ca791c80c665326171
#
_cell.length_a   1.000
_cell.length_b   1.000
_cell.length_c   1.000
_cell.angle_alpha   90.00
_cell.angle_beta   90.00
_cell.angle_gamma   90.00
#
_symmetry.space_group_name_H-M   'P 1'
#
loop_
_entity.id
_entity.type
_entity.pdbx_description
1 polymer ?
#
loop_
_entity_poly.entity_id
_entity_poly.type
_entity_poly.pdbx_seq_one_letter_code
_entity_poly.pdbx_strand_id
1 'polypeptide(L)'
;MREWLEQHAAAGMLAVDDPAAGPLERRYRMPPAHVPVLADPDDVRYQAYRGVEAVRAARPLPDLVEAFRSGGAPPPLPWEPEGRAEFNRALFLNLLGTDWLPAIPEVDRRLRGEPPARVADVACGTGWSSIAMARAYPKVTVDGFDLDPDVIAVAAENAREAELAGRVRFAVLDAANPDLPGRYDLVTIFEALHDMSRPVEALSAARAMLSEGGSVVVADERVEDEFTAPAPEPDRRAYGWSVVSCLPSAMGDPGTAATGAVLRPATLAGYAEAAGFRHTEALGVEAGDWRFYRLRP
;
A
#
# COMPACT_ATOMS: atom_id res chain seq x y z
N MET A 1 -5.32 -13.43 30.44
CA MET A 1 -5.53 -11.95 30.57
C MET A 1 -4.55 -11.31 31.56
N ARG A 2 -4.45 -11.74 32.84
CA ARG A 2 -3.58 -11.13 33.86
C ARG A 2 -2.12 -11.01 33.41
N GLU A 3 -1.47 -12.11 33.04
CA GLU A 3 -0.05 -12.11 32.61
C GLU A 3 0.20 -11.23 31.39
N TRP A 4 -0.77 -11.16 30.48
CA TRP A 4 -0.70 -10.26 29.33
C TRP A 4 -0.67 -8.79 29.76
N LEU A 5 -1.55 -8.37 30.68
CA LEU A 5 -1.57 -7.01 31.24
C LEU A 5 -0.28 -6.70 32.03
N GLU A 6 0.19 -7.65 32.85
CA GLU A 6 1.43 -7.52 33.61
C GLU A 6 2.64 -7.38 32.69
N GLN A 7 2.72 -8.17 31.62
CA GLN A 7 3.78 -8.10 30.62
C GLN A 7 3.80 -6.72 29.92
N HIS A 8 2.64 -6.20 29.50
CA HIS A 8 2.56 -4.90 28.88
C HIS A 8 2.88 -3.74 29.83
N ALA A 9 2.51 -3.88 31.10
CA ALA A 9 2.90 -2.91 32.13
C ALA A 9 4.40 -2.96 32.44
N ALA A 10 4.97 -4.17 32.53
CA ALA A 10 6.41 -4.37 32.70
C ALA A 10 7.24 -3.79 31.53
N ALA A 11 6.69 -3.86 30.31
CA ALA A 11 7.27 -3.26 29.11
C ALA A 11 7.03 -1.74 28.99
N GLY A 12 6.29 -1.12 29.93
CA GLY A 12 5.98 0.30 29.91
C GLY A 12 4.89 0.71 28.92
N MET A 13 4.22 -0.24 28.25
CA MET A 13 3.13 0.05 27.31
C MET A 13 1.84 0.44 28.05
N LEU A 14 1.58 -0.16 29.20
CA LEU A 14 0.48 0.16 30.10
C LEU A 14 1.00 0.75 31.41
N ALA A 15 0.21 1.62 32.01
CA ALA A 15 0.41 2.05 33.39
C ALA A 15 -0.42 1.18 34.32
N VAL A 16 0.09 0.90 35.52
CA VAL A 16 -0.61 0.21 36.59
C VAL A 16 -0.80 1.18 37.76
N ASP A 17 -1.99 1.24 38.35
CA ASP A 17 -2.31 2.22 39.40
C ASP A 17 -1.57 1.91 40.68
N ASP A 18 -1.55 0.65 41.11
CA ASP A 18 -0.80 0.16 42.28
C ASP A 18 -0.11 -1.16 41.97
N PRO A 19 1.21 -1.17 41.73
CA PRO A 19 1.95 -2.41 41.47
C PRO A 19 2.00 -3.34 42.67
N ALA A 20 1.80 -2.84 43.90
CA ALA A 20 1.84 -3.63 45.12
C ALA A 20 0.50 -4.31 45.45
N ALA A 21 -0.59 -3.90 44.80
CA ALA A 21 -1.90 -4.52 44.93
C ALA A 21 -1.87 -5.99 44.54
N GLY A 22 -2.83 -6.78 45.04
CA GLY A 22 -2.99 -8.18 44.70
C GLY A 22 -3.15 -8.38 43.19
N PRO A 23 -2.68 -9.50 42.61
CA PRO A 23 -2.66 -9.70 41.14
C PRO A 23 -4.01 -9.55 40.45
N LEU A 24 -5.12 -9.78 41.15
CA LEU A 24 -6.49 -9.63 40.63
C LEU A 24 -7.11 -8.27 40.93
N GLU A 25 -6.45 -7.43 41.73
CA GLU A 25 -6.91 -6.10 42.16
C GLU A 25 -6.27 -4.98 41.36
N ARG A 26 -5.13 -5.25 40.70
CA ARG A 26 -4.42 -4.27 39.87
C ARG A 26 -5.30 -3.78 38.74
N ARG A 27 -5.30 -2.48 38.53
CA ARG A 27 -5.96 -1.81 37.41
C ARG A 27 -4.92 -1.28 36.44
N TYR A 28 -5.19 -1.44 35.17
CA TYR A 28 -4.29 -1.06 34.10
C TYR A 28 -4.96 -0.03 33.20
N ARG A 29 -4.18 0.91 32.70
CA ARG A 29 -4.65 1.91 31.75
C ARG A 29 -3.59 2.14 30.68
N MET A 30 -4.03 2.43 29.46
CA MET A 30 -3.12 2.92 28.42
C MET A 30 -2.82 4.39 28.66
N PRO A 31 -1.54 4.82 28.74
CA PRO A 31 -1.19 6.22 28.77
C PRO A 31 -1.74 6.95 27.55
N PRO A 32 -2.31 8.17 27.67
CA PRO A 32 -2.86 8.90 26.52
C PRO A 32 -1.86 9.08 25.38
N ALA A 33 -0.57 9.25 25.68
CA ALA A 33 0.47 9.39 24.68
C ALA A 33 0.73 8.10 23.85
N HIS A 34 0.30 6.93 24.36
CA HIS A 34 0.47 5.66 23.67
C HIS A 34 -0.74 5.29 22.78
N VAL A 35 -1.91 5.90 23.05
CA VAL A 35 -3.14 5.61 22.29
C VAL A 35 -2.96 5.76 20.77
N PRO A 36 -2.39 6.87 20.26
CA PRO A 36 -2.18 7.04 18.82
C PRO A 36 -1.31 5.96 18.17
N VAL A 37 -0.39 5.39 18.95
CA VAL A 37 0.58 4.40 18.43
C VAL A 37 0.07 2.96 18.54
N LEU A 38 -0.69 2.66 19.61
CA LEU A 38 -1.03 1.28 19.97
C LEU A 38 -2.52 0.93 19.85
N ALA A 39 -3.41 1.92 19.80
CA ALA A 39 -4.85 1.67 19.91
C ALA A 39 -5.72 2.48 18.94
N ASP A 40 -5.20 3.46 18.25
CA ASP A 40 -5.95 4.25 17.28
C ASP A 40 -5.54 3.91 15.84
N PRO A 41 -6.27 3.05 15.14
CA PRO A 41 -5.90 2.64 13.78
C PRO A 41 -6.09 3.75 12.74
N ASP A 42 -6.72 4.86 13.09
CA ASP A 42 -6.89 6.02 12.21
C ASP A 42 -5.79 7.07 12.38
N ASP A 43 -4.91 6.94 13.38
CA ASP A 43 -3.76 7.82 13.54
C ASP A 43 -2.58 7.37 12.66
N VAL A 44 -1.96 8.31 11.96
CA VAL A 44 -0.79 8.04 11.09
C VAL A 44 0.42 7.46 11.84
N ARG A 45 0.45 7.53 13.17
CA ARG A 45 1.47 6.96 14.05
C ARG A 45 1.16 5.52 14.48
N TYR A 46 0.02 4.95 14.10
CA TYR A 46 -0.38 3.61 14.49
C TYR A 46 0.64 2.56 14.08
N GLN A 47 1.07 1.72 15.02
CA GLN A 47 2.12 0.73 14.80
C GLN A 47 1.73 -0.69 15.26
N ALA A 48 0.57 -0.87 15.90
CA ALA A 48 0.18 -2.19 16.44
C ALA A 48 0.02 -3.24 15.34
N TYR A 49 -0.30 -2.84 14.10
CA TYR A 49 -0.35 -3.73 12.93
C TYR A 49 0.99 -4.47 12.70
N ARG A 50 2.15 -3.90 13.08
CA ARG A 50 3.47 -4.53 12.89
C ARG A 50 3.59 -5.87 13.59
N GLY A 51 2.88 -6.05 14.71
CA GLY A 51 2.82 -7.33 15.41
C GLY A 51 2.11 -8.39 14.58
N VAL A 52 1.02 -8.02 13.90
CA VAL A 52 0.26 -8.88 13.00
C VAL A 52 1.10 -9.23 11.77
N GLU A 53 1.73 -8.23 11.15
CA GLU A 53 2.62 -8.42 10.00
C GLU A 53 3.82 -9.32 10.31
N ALA A 54 4.43 -9.20 11.50
CA ALA A 54 5.54 -10.06 11.90
C ALA A 54 5.11 -11.53 12.01
N VAL A 55 3.92 -11.79 12.59
CA VAL A 55 3.36 -13.15 12.67
C VAL A 55 3.04 -13.68 11.27
N ARG A 56 2.45 -12.87 10.41
CA ARG A 56 2.13 -13.21 9.03
C ARG A 56 3.37 -13.58 8.23
N ALA A 57 4.41 -12.76 8.29
CA ALA A 57 5.69 -13.01 7.61
C ALA A 57 6.39 -14.27 8.14
N ALA A 58 6.15 -14.66 9.39
CA ALA A 58 6.77 -15.86 9.98
C ALA A 58 6.10 -17.18 9.56
N ARG A 59 4.81 -17.16 9.19
CA ARG A 59 4.06 -18.39 8.84
C ARG A 59 4.66 -19.16 7.66
N PRO A 60 5.00 -18.53 6.53
CA PRO A 60 5.54 -19.22 5.35
C PRO A 60 7.05 -19.50 5.43
N LEU A 61 7.74 -19.13 6.51
CA LEU A 61 9.20 -19.32 6.62
C LEU A 61 9.70 -20.74 6.35
N PRO A 62 9.02 -21.83 6.79
CA PRO A 62 9.46 -23.20 6.46
C PRO A 62 9.49 -23.43 4.93
N ASP A 63 8.44 -23.02 4.23
CA ASP A 63 8.32 -23.20 2.78
C ASP A 63 9.31 -22.28 2.02
N LEU A 64 9.50 -21.07 2.52
CA LEU A 64 10.49 -20.14 1.99
C LEU A 64 11.92 -20.69 2.12
N VAL A 65 12.27 -21.26 3.28
CA VAL A 65 13.58 -21.91 3.49
C VAL A 65 13.78 -23.09 2.53
N GLU A 66 12.74 -23.87 2.27
CA GLU A 66 12.79 -24.98 1.31
C GLU A 66 12.96 -24.47 -0.13
N ALA A 67 12.26 -23.40 -0.50
CA ALA A 67 12.43 -22.74 -1.80
C ALA A 67 13.89 -22.26 -2.01
N PHE A 68 14.51 -21.66 -0.99
CA PHE A 68 15.93 -21.28 -1.05
C PHE A 68 16.87 -22.48 -1.20
N ARG A 69 16.55 -23.63 -0.61
CA ARG A 69 17.36 -24.87 -0.73
C ARG A 69 17.21 -25.53 -2.08
N SER A 70 16.01 -25.59 -2.61
CA SER A 70 15.68 -26.30 -3.86
C SER A 70 15.87 -25.44 -5.11
N GLY A 71 15.91 -24.11 -4.98
CA GLY A 71 15.89 -23.16 -6.09
C GLY A 71 14.50 -23.00 -6.73
N GLY A 72 13.44 -23.47 -6.05
CA GLY A 72 12.04 -23.31 -6.48
C GLY A 72 11.44 -21.96 -6.08
N ALA A 73 10.28 -21.65 -6.65
CA ALA A 73 9.47 -20.54 -6.15
C ALA A 73 8.77 -20.93 -4.84
N PRO A 74 8.69 -20.04 -3.85
CA PRO A 74 7.86 -20.27 -2.67
C PRO A 74 6.37 -20.29 -3.06
N PRO A 75 5.51 -20.96 -2.27
CA PRO A 75 4.08 -20.87 -2.49
C PRO A 75 3.60 -19.42 -2.30
N PRO A 76 2.57 -18.99 -3.05
CA PRO A 76 2.00 -17.67 -2.88
C PRO A 76 1.50 -17.48 -1.44
N LEU A 77 1.75 -16.30 -0.88
CA LEU A 77 1.23 -15.96 0.45
C LEU A 77 -0.29 -15.80 0.37
N PRO A 78 -1.04 -16.47 1.26
CA PRO A 78 -2.48 -16.23 1.33
C PRO A 78 -2.74 -14.77 1.70
N TRP A 79 -3.71 -14.16 1.00
CA TRP A 79 -4.17 -12.84 1.39
C TRP A 79 -4.90 -12.93 2.75
N GLU A 80 -4.56 -12.03 3.67
CA GLU A 80 -5.23 -11.85 4.96
C GLU A 80 -5.62 -10.37 5.09
N PRO A 81 -6.89 -10.04 5.39
CA PRO A 81 -7.40 -8.66 5.42
C PRO A 81 -6.78 -7.78 6.50
N GLU A 82 -6.24 -8.41 7.55
CA GLU A 82 -5.67 -7.69 8.68
C GLU A 82 -4.20 -7.29 8.41
N GLY A 83 -3.78 -6.16 8.95
CA GLY A 83 -2.38 -5.72 8.93
C GLY A 83 -2.10 -4.63 7.90
N ARG A 84 -1.64 -4.97 6.68
CA ARG A 84 -1.22 -3.98 5.66
C ARG A 84 -2.35 -2.99 5.30
N ALA A 85 -3.59 -3.47 5.18
CA ALA A 85 -4.73 -2.62 4.89
C ALA A 85 -4.97 -1.56 5.98
N GLU A 86 -4.73 -1.87 7.24
CA GLU A 86 -4.88 -0.94 8.35
C GLU A 86 -3.80 0.14 8.36
N PHE A 87 -2.55 -0.23 8.07
CA PHE A 87 -1.46 0.75 7.96
C PHE A 87 -1.72 1.75 6.84
N ASN A 88 -2.00 1.28 5.64
CA ASN A 88 -2.23 2.13 4.48
C ASN A 88 -3.50 2.98 4.66
N ARG A 89 -4.52 2.46 5.36
CA ARG A 89 -5.76 3.19 5.68
C ARG A 89 -5.48 4.51 6.38
N ALA A 90 -4.72 4.49 7.47
CA ALA A 90 -4.40 5.71 8.23
C ALA A 90 -3.67 6.73 7.35
N LEU A 91 -2.69 6.30 6.57
CA LEU A 91 -1.93 7.16 5.66
C LEU A 91 -2.81 7.76 4.57
N PHE A 92 -3.61 6.93 3.88
CA PHE A 92 -4.49 7.42 2.81
C PHE A 92 -5.54 8.39 3.32
N LEU A 93 -6.23 8.06 4.42
CA LEU A 93 -7.30 8.90 4.93
C LEU A 93 -6.83 10.26 5.44
N ASN A 94 -5.60 10.33 5.96
CA ASN A 94 -5.07 11.56 6.54
C ASN A 94 -4.15 12.35 5.61
N LEU A 95 -3.42 11.71 4.68
CA LEU A 95 -2.36 12.37 3.93
C LEU A 95 -2.59 12.41 2.42
N LEU A 96 -3.26 11.40 1.82
CA LEU A 96 -3.35 11.30 0.36
C LEU A 96 -4.02 12.53 -0.26
N GLY A 97 -5.13 12.97 0.29
CA GLY A 97 -5.91 14.08 -0.25
C GLY A 97 -5.55 15.46 0.30
N THR A 98 -4.84 15.53 1.43
CA THR A 98 -4.47 16.78 2.11
C THR A 98 -3.05 17.24 1.79
N ASP A 99 -2.14 16.27 1.56
CA ASP A 99 -0.71 16.54 1.43
C ASP A 99 -0.15 15.98 0.12
N TRP A 100 -0.36 14.68 -0.17
CA TRP A 100 0.38 14.03 -1.25
C TRP A 100 -0.10 14.41 -2.64
N LEU A 101 -1.40 14.29 -2.94
CA LEU A 101 -1.94 14.69 -4.25
C LEU A 101 -1.88 16.21 -4.46
N PRO A 102 -2.14 17.07 -3.46
CA PRO A 102 -1.92 18.51 -3.58
C PRO A 102 -0.47 18.93 -3.86
N ALA A 103 0.51 18.13 -3.42
CA ALA A 103 1.92 18.36 -3.75
C ALA A 103 2.27 18.05 -5.21
N ILE A 104 1.32 17.55 -6.02
CA ILE A 104 1.44 17.31 -7.46
C ILE A 104 0.51 18.28 -8.20
N PRO A 105 0.95 19.52 -8.52
CA PRO A 105 0.06 20.62 -8.90
C PRO A 105 -0.83 20.34 -10.12
N GLU A 106 -0.34 19.60 -11.12
CA GLU A 106 -1.12 19.27 -12.31
C GLU A 106 -2.21 18.24 -11.99
N VAL A 107 -1.93 17.27 -11.13
CA VAL A 107 -2.89 16.26 -10.69
C VAL A 107 -3.96 16.95 -9.83
N ASP A 108 -3.56 17.73 -8.83
CA ASP A 108 -4.52 18.42 -7.95
C ASP A 108 -5.44 19.35 -8.75
N ARG A 109 -4.88 20.13 -9.69
CA ARG A 109 -5.65 21.01 -10.58
C ARG A 109 -6.66 20.22 -11.42
N ARG A 110 -6.27 19.06 -11.97
CA ARG A 110 -7.18 18.23 -12.77
C ARG A 110 -8.29 17.64 -11.91
N LEU A 111 -7.97 17.14 -10.72
CA LEU A 111 -8.96 16.55 -9.81
C LEU A 111 -9.98 17.58 -9.28
N ARG A 112 -9.59 18.86 -9.15
CA ARG A 112 -10.50 19.96 -8.76
C ARG A 112 -11.24 20.57 -9.94
N GLY A 113 -10.82 20.30 -11.16
CA GLY A 113 -11.27 20.97 -12.38
C GLY A 113 -12.60 20.49 -12.93
N GLU A 114 -12.97 21.07 -14.10
CA GLU A 114 -14.13 20.66 -14.90
C GLU A 114 -13.65 20.22 -16.30
N PRO A 115 -14.32 19.26 -16.91
CA PRO A 115 -15.38 18.40 -16.33
C PRO A 115 -14.84 17.54 -15.18
N PRO A 116 -15.73 16.96 -14.33
CA PRO A 116 -15.34 16.09 -13.22
C PRO A 116 -14.36 15.00 -13.66
N ALA A 117 -13.27 14.83 -12.89
CA ALA A 117 -12.24 13.86 -13.22
C ALA A 117 -12.68 12.42 -12.91
N ARG A 118 -12.21 11.49 -13.72
CA ARG A 118 -12.30 10.05 -13.48
C ARG A 118 -10.95 9.49 -13.10
N VAL A 119 -10.91 8.73 -12.02
CA VAL A 119 -9.70 8.08 -11.51
C VAL A 119 -9.86 6.57 -11.58
N ALA A 120 -8.81 5.87 -12.05
CA ALA A 120 -8.66 4.44 -11.87
C ALA A 120 -7.64 4.20 -10.75
N ASP A 121 -7.99 3.38 -9.78
CA ASP A 121 -7.11 2.97 -8.69
C ASP A 121 -6.78 1.49 -8.85
N VAL A 122 -5.59 1.20 -9.36
CA VAL A 122 -5.17 -0.15 -9.77
C VAL A 122 -4.44 -0.82 -8.60
N ALA A 123 -4.79 -2.07 -8.31
CA ALA A 123 -4.43 -2.79 -7.11
C ALA A 123 -4.87 -2.03 -5.84
N CYS A 124 -6.15 -1.63 -5.84
CA CYS A 124 -6.74 -0.74 -4.83
C CYS A 124 -6.86 -1.39 -3.43
N GLY A 125 -6.59 -2.68 -3.29
CA GLY A 125 -6.73 -3.40 -2.05
C GLY A 125 -8.15 -3.23 -1.46
N THR A 126 -8.23 -2.95 -0.17
CA THR A 126 -9.51 -2.71 0.54
C THR A 126 -10.12 -1.33 0.30
N GLY A 127 -9.63 -0.57 -0.71
CA GLY A 127 -10.26 0.64 -1.26
C GLY A 127 -10.00 1.94 -0.51
N TRP A 128 -9.09 1.97 0.45
CA TRP A 128 -8.88 3.17 1.28
C TRP A 128 -8.29 4.34 0.51
N SER A 129 -7.41 4.11 -0.47
CA SER A 129 -6.91 5.12 -1.41
C SER A 129 -8.04 5.73 -2.24
N SER A 130 -8.90 4.88 -2.82
CA SER A 130 -10.08 5.28 -3.59
C SER A 130 -11.05 6.13 -2.77
N ILE A 131 -11.34 5.70 -1.53
CA ILE A 131 -12.19 6.42 -0.58
C ILE A 131 -11.59 7.77 -0.21
N ALA A 132 -10.28 7.82 0.07
CA ALA A 132 -9.58 9.04 0.42
C ALA A 132 -9.60 10.05 -0.74
N MET A 133 -9.35 9.61 -1.97
CA MET A 133 -9.46 10.47 -3.16
C MET A 133 -10.87 11.02 -3.35
N ALA A 134 -11.89 10.18 -3.23
CA ALA A 134 -13.26 10.62 -3.38
C ALA A 134 -13.73 11.58 -2.27
N ARG A 135 -13.20 11.47 -1.05
CA ARG A 135 -13.44 12.43 0.04
C ARG A 135 -12.78 13.78 -0.21
N ALA A 136 -11.51 13.76 -0.62
CA ALA A 136 -10.74 14.98 -0.85
C ALA A 136 -11.20 15.76 -2.08
N TYR A 137 -11.71 15.06 -3.10
CA TYR A 137 -12.16 15.64 -4.37
C TYR A 137 -13.64 15.31 -4.62
N PRO A 138 -14.58 16.14 -4.14
CA PRO A 138 -16.01 15.79 -4.11
C PRO A 138 -16.68 15.55 -5.47
N LYS A 139 -16.07 16.03 -6.58
CA LYS A 139 -16.58 15.83 -7.94
C LYS A 139 -16.03 14.58 -8.62
N VAL A 140 -14.95 14.01 -8.10
CA VAL A 140 -14.24 12.86 -8.69
C VAL A 140 -15.05 11.59 -8.55
N THR A 141 -15.02 10.76 -9.58
CA THR A 141 -15.44 9.36 -9.51
C THR A 141 -14.21 8.47 -9.57
N VAL A 142 -14.19 7.39 -8.78
CA VAL A 142 -13.08 6.45 -8.70
C VAL A 142 -13.58 5.05 -9.01
N ASP A 143 -12.91 4.38 -9.96
CA ASP A 143 -13.08 2.97 -10.23
C ASP A 143 -11.83 2.25 -9.71
N GLY A 144 -11.98 1.44 -8.64
CA GLY A 144 -10.92 0.65 -8.03
C GLY A 144 -10.89 -0.76 -8.60
N PHE A 145 -9.70 -1.28 -8.85
CA PHE A 145 -9.48 -2.60 -9.43
C PHE A 145 -8.49 -3.38 -8.58
N ASP A 146 -8.81 -4.63 -8.30
CA ASP A 146 -7.90 -5.58 -7.65
C ASP A 146 -8.13 -6.99 -8.20
N LEU A 147 -7.13 -7.84 -8.09
CA LEU A 147 -7.20 -9.22 -8.58
C LEU A 147 -8.03 -10.12 -7.66
N ASP A 148 -8.08 -9.81 -6.38
CA ASP A 148 -8.68 -10.64 -5.34
C ASP A 148 -10.16 -10.28 -5.10
N PRO A 149 -11.11 -11.22 -5.33
CA PRO A 149 -12.53 -10.97 -5.12
C PRO A 149 -12.90 -10.70 -3.65
N ASP A 150 -12.19 -11.28 -2.68
CA ASP A 150 -12.48 -11.10 -1.26
C ASP A 150 -12.05 -9.69 -0.83
N VAL A 151 -10.91 -9.22 -1.34
CA VAL A 151 -10.44 -7.83 -1.15
C VAL A 151 -11.45 -6.83 -1.72
N ILE A 152 -11.95 -7.07 -2.93
CA ILE A 152 -12.94 -6.22 -3.59
C ILE A 152 -14.26 -6.19 -2.82
N ALA A 153 -14.69 -7.31 -2.24
CA ALA A 153 -15.89 -7.34 -1.41
C ALA A 153 -15.73 -6.43 -0.17
N VAL A 154 -14.57 -6.48 0.49
CA VAL A 154 -14.24 -5.58 1.61
C VAL A 154 -14.18 -4.13 1.16
N ALA A 155 -13.55 -3.83 0.02
CA ALA A 155 -13.47 -2.47 -0.52
C ALA A 155 -14.86 -1.87 -0.79
N ALA A 156 -15.77 -2.67 -1.36
CA ALA A 156 -17.14 -2.24 -1.62
C ALA A 156 -17.92 -1.94 -0.33
N GLU A 157 -17.72 -2.74 0.72
CA GLU A 157 -18.32 -2.50 2.03
C GLU A 157 -17.75 -1.24 2.69
N ASN A 158 -16.43 -1.05 2.65
CA ASN A 158 -15.77 0.17 3.15
C ASN A 158 -16.31 1.44 2.46
N ALA A 159 -16.52 1.40 1.13
CA ALA A 159 -17.11 2.55 0.41
C ALA A 159 -18.58 2.78 0.78
N ARG A 160 -19.33 1.71 1.05
CA ARG A 160 -20.73 1.81 1.50
C ARG A 160 -20.81 2.45 2.91
N GLU A 161 -19.97 2.01 3.83
CA GLU A 161 -19.87 2.58 5.18
C GLU A 161 -19.39 4.04 5.16
N ALA A 162 -18.53 4.39 4.21
CA ALA A 162 -18.06 5.74 3.98
C ALA A 162 -19.12 6.65 3.27
N GLU A 163 -20.28 6.12 2.90
CA GLU A 163 -21.34 6.81 2.12
C GLU A 163 -20.88 7.26 0.71
N LEU A 164 -19.93 6.52 0.11
CA LEU A 164 -19.31 6.87 -1.19
C LEU A 164 -19.66 5.91 -2.34
N ALA A 165 -20.52 4.90 -2.11
CA ALA A 165 -20.87 3.89 -3.12
C ALA A 165 -21.46 4.47 -4.44
N GLY A 166 -21.93 5.73 -4.43
CA GLY A 166 -22.38 6.44 -5.64
C GLY A 166 -21.24 7.00 -6.50
N ARG A 167 -20.03 7.16 -5.95
CA ARG A 167 -18.87 7.76 -6.62
C ARG A 167 -17.62 6.86 -6.66
N VAL A 168 -17.58 5.85 -5.80
CA VAL A 168 -16.49 4.87 -5.76
C VAL A 168 -17.07 3.50 -6.09
N ARG A 169 -16.47 2.82 -7.04
CA ARG A 169 -16.88 1.48 -7.49
C ARG A 169 -15.66 0.59 -7.52
N PHE A 170 -15.89 -0.70 -7.29
CA PHE A 170 -14.81 -1.70 -7.31
C PHE A 170 -15.15 -2.85 -8.23
N ALA A 171 -14.14 -3.41 -8.89
CA ALA A 171 -14.28 -4.57 -9.75
C ALA A 171 -13.06 -5.48 -9.64
N VAL A 172 -13.31 -6.79 -9.70
CA VAL A 172 -12.23 -7.79 -9.79
C VAL A 172 -11.61 -7.72 -11.19
N LEU A 173 -10.33 -7.39 -11.26
CA LEU A 173 -9.64 -7.23 -12.52
C LEU A 173 -8.12 -7.41 -12.38
N ASP A 174 -7.51 -8.15 -13.29
CA ASP A 174 -6.05 -8.25 -13.41
C ASP A 174 -5.48 -6.92 -13.95
N ALA A 175 -4.56 -6.31 -13.21
CA ALA A 175 -3.89 -5.07 -13.60
C ALA A 175 -3.15 -5.18 -14.94
N ALA A 176 -2.70 -6.38 -15.31
CA ALA A 176 -2.04 -6.65 -16.58
C ALA A 176 -3.02 -6.93 -17.73
N ASN A 177 -4.33 -6.82 -17.53
CA ASN A 177 -5.32 -7.00 -18.57
C ASN A 177 -5.33 -5.79 -19.51
N PRO A 178 -5.05 -5.96 -20.81
CA PRO A 178 -5.03 -4.86 -21.78
C PRO A 178 -6.41 -4.24 -22.06
N ASP A 179 -7.48 -4.96 -21.73
CA ASP A 179 -8.87 -4.56 -21.99
C ASP A 179 -9.50 -3.84 -20.79
N LEU A 180 -8.71 -3.17 -19.96
CA LEU A 180 -9.20 -2.36 -18.87
C LEU A 180 -10.18 -1.28 -19.37
N PRO A 181 -11.39 -1.17 -18.77
CA PRO A 181 -12.43 -0.31 -19.29
C PRO A 181 -12.19 1.16 -19.00
N GLY A 182 -12.64 2.01 -19.89
CA GLY A 182 -12.81 3.42 -19.64
C GLY A 182 -11.67 4.32 -20.09
N ARG A 183 -11.82 5.60 -19.79
CA ARG A 183 -10.83 6.65 -20.00
C ARG A 183 -10.73 7.45 -18.70
N TYR A 184 -9.51 7.55 -18.19
CA TYR A 184 -9.25 8.15 -16.89
C TYR A 184 -8.27 9.31 -17.01
N ASP A 185 -8.50 10.31 -16.21
CA ASP A 185 -7.63 11.48 -16.12
C ASP A 185 -6.41 11.21 -15.25
N LEU A 186 -6.57 10.29 -14.32
CA LEU A 186 -5.52 9.80 -13.43
C LEU A 186 -5.68 8.28 -13.27
N VAL A 187 -4.57 7.57 -13.35
CA VAL A 187 -4.45 6.20 -12.89
C VAL A 187 -3.48 6.17 -11.71
N THR A 188 -3.86 5.52 -10.62
CA THR A 188 -3.01 5.37 -9.44
C THR A 188 -2.61 3.92 -9.24
N ILE A 189 -1.37 3.69 -8.79
CA ILE A 189 -0.83 2.40 -8.35
C ILE A 189 -0.05 2.68 -7.08
N PHE A 190 -0.62 2.34 -5.92
CA PHE A 190 -0.02 2.67 -4.63
C PHE A 190 0.42 1.42 -3.90
N GLU A 191 1.73 1.33 -3.62
CA GLU A 191 2.38 0.25 -2.89
C GLU A 191 2.03 -1.15 -3.43
N ALA A 192 2.06 -1.28 -4.74
CA ALA A 192 1.64 -2.51 -5.41
C ALA A 192 2.50 -2.90 -6.61
N LEU A 193 3.16 -1.95 -7.29
CA LEU A 193 3.89 -2.25 -8.53
C LEU A 193 5.03 -3.24 -8.30
N HIS A 194 5.69 -3.16 -7.16
CA HIS A 194 6.79 -4.05 -6.77
C HIS A 194 6.34 -5.50 -6.48
N ASP A 195 5.05 -5.70 -6.14
CA ASP A 195 4.44 -7.00 -5.87
C ASP A 195 3.87 -7.66 -7.14
N MET A 196 3.76 -6.92 -8.25
CA MET A 196 3.18 -7.45 -9.50
C MET A 196 4.16 -8.38 -10.21
N SER A 197 3.68 -9.53 -10.65
CA SER A 197 4.45 -10.46 -11.47
C SER A 197 4.78 -9.87 -12.85
N ARG A 198 3.88 -9.05 -13.41
CA ARG A 198 3.94 -8.47 -14.76
C ARG A 198 3.82 -6.94 -14.72
N PRO A 199 4.80 -6.23 -14.14
CA PRO A 199 4.72 -4.78 -13.95
C PRO A 199 4.70 -3.98 -15.27
N VAL A 200 5.36 -4.46 -16.31
CA VAL A 200 5.38 -3.81 -17.64
C VAL A 200 4.00 -3.88 -18.28
N GLU A 201 3.36 -5.04 -18.25
CA GLU A 201 2.01 -5.22 -18.77
C GLU A 201 0.99 -4.41 -17.98
N ALA A 202 1.11 -4.37 -16.65
CA ALA A 202 0.24 -3.54 -15.81
C ALA A 202 0.40 -2.04 -16.12
N LEU A 203 1.62 -1.56 -16.30
CA LEU A 203 1.88 -0.18 -16.71
C LEU A 203 1.39 0.10 -18.15
N SER A 204 1.53 -0.88 -19.07
CA SER A 204 0.99 -0.78 -20.43
C SER A 204 -0.54 -0.63 -20.41
N ALA A 205 -1.22 -1.46 -19.61
CA ALA A 205 -2.67 -1.39 -19.43
C ALA A 205 -3.07 -0.05 -18.78
N ALA A 206 -2.38 0.38 -17.73
CA ALA A 206 -2.60 1.68 -17.09
C ALA A 206 -2.45 2.84 -18.08
N ARG A 207 -1.43 2.79 -18.97
CA ARG A 207 -1.25 3.78 -20.03
C ARG A 207 -2.41 3.77 -21.03
N ALA A 208 -2.92 2.60 -21.42
CA ALA A 208 -4.04 2.47 -22.35
C ALA A 208 -5.36 3.00 -21.77
N MET A 209 -5.50 3.02 -20.46
CA MET A 209 -6.66 3.59 -19.74
C MET A 209 -6.70 5.12 -19.76
N LEU A 210 -5.59 5.82 -20.04
CA LEU A 210 -5.53 7.27 -19.94
C LEU A 210 -6.36 7.96 -21.00
N SER A 211 -7.05 9.03 -20.60
CA SER A 211 -7.57 10.05 -21.49
C SER A 211 -6.42 10.95 -22.00
N GLU A 212 -6.70 11.77 -22.99
CA GLU A 212 -5.74 12.76 -23.47
C GLU A 212 -5.32 13.71 -22.33
N GLY A 213 -4.03 13.87 -22.13
CA GLY A 213 -3.46 14.67 -21.03
C GLY A 213 -3.47 14.02 -19.67
N GLY A 214 -3.97 12.80 -19.56
CA GLY A 214 -3.93 12.02 -18.31
C GLY A 214 -2.51 11.55 -17.93
N SER A 215 -2.35 11.11 -16.69
CA SER A 215 -1.09 10.58 -16.18
C SER A 215 -1.31 9.41 -15.24
N VAL A 216 -0.26 8.58 -15.08
CA VAL A 216 -0.19 7.58 -14.02
C VAL A 216 0.62 8.13 -12.87
N VAL A 217 0.13 7.95 -11.64
CA VAL A 217 0.88 8.22 -10.41
C VAL A 217 1.14 6.89 -9.71
N VAL A 218 2.40 6.57 -9.51
CA VAL A 218 2.86 5.41 -8.74
C VAL A 218 3.46 5.91 -7.44
N ALA A 219 3.08 5.32 -6.32
CA ALA A 219 3.79 5.46 -5.05
C ALA A 219 4.28 4.08 -4.62
N ASP A 220 5.55 3.99 -4.29
CA ASP A 220 6.17 2.73 -3.93
C ASP A 220 7.27 2.97 -2.88
N GLU A 221 7.81 1.91 -2.30
CA GLU A 221 8.81 1.98 -1.25
C GLU A 221 9.96 2.93 -1.60
N ARG A 222 10.28 3.83 -0.66
CA ARG A 222 11.42 4.75 -0.80
C ARG A 222 12.71 4.00 -0.45
N VAL A 223 13.47 3.66 -1.48
CA VAL A 223 14.81 3.08 -1.37
C VAL A 223 15.83 4.00 -2.03
N GLU A 224 17.11 3.82 -1.73
CA GLU A 224 18.18 4.58 -2.39
C GLU A 224 18.22 4.28 -3.89
N ASP A 225 18.77 5.22 -4.66
CA ASP A 225 18.83 5.09 -6.11
C ASP A 225 19.79 3.96 -6.53
N GLU A 226 20.86 3.76 -5.75
CA GLU A 226 21.90 2.77 -6.02
C GLU A 226 22.05 1.77 -4.87
N PHE A 227 22.48 0.54 -5.19
CA PHE A 227 22.84 -0.45 -4.18
C PHE A 227 24.12 -0.05 -3.45
N THR A 228 24.07 -0.08 -2.11
CA THR A 228 25.25 0.11 -1.26
C THR A 228 25.33 -1.00 -0.21
N ALA A 229 26.55 -1.30 0.25
CA ALA A 229 26.79 -2.25 1.34
C ALA A 229 27.92 -1.75 2.25
N PRO A 230 27.62 -1.46 3.54
CA PRO A 230 26.33 -1.58 4.20
C PRO A 230 25.32 -0.55 3.69
N ALA A 231 24.06 -0.94 3.58
CA ALA A 231 22.96 -0.08 3.14
C ALA A 231 22.39 0.78 4.29
N PRO A 232 21.80 1.94 3.99
CA PRO A 232 21.03 2.73 4.97
C PRO A 232 19.80 1.99 5.48
N GLU A 233 19.20 2.49 6.56
CA GLU A 233 18.08 1.82 7.24
C GLU A 233 16.88 1.55 6.32
N PRO A 234 16.41 2.50 5.48
CA PRO A 234 15.27 2.25 4.61
C PRO A 234 15.47 1.04 3.68
N ASP A 235 16.64 0.96 3.04
CA ASP A 235 16.98 -0.17 2.17
C ASP A 235 17.04 -1.49 2.95
N ARG A 236 17.66 -1.50 4.14
CA ARG A 236 17.73 -2.72 4.96
C ARG A 236 16.35 -3.22 5.35
N ARG A 237 15.44 -2.30 5.69
CA ARG A 237 14.05 -2.61 6.01
C ARG A 237 13.32 -3.16 4.79
N ALA A 238 13.41 -2.47 3.65
CA ALA A 238 12.79 -2.90 2.39
C ALA A 238 13.29 -4.28 1.96
N TYR A 239 14.60 -4.55 2.01
CA TYR A 239 15.14 -5.90 1.75
C TYR A 239 14.63 -6.95 2.73
N GLY A 240 14.55 -6.61 4.02
CA GLY A 240 14.04 -7.53 5.05
C GLY A 240 12.61 -7.96 4.76
N TRP A 241 11.72 -7.03 4.47
CA TRP A 241 10.34 -7.33 4.10
C TRP A 241 10.23 -7.99 2.73
N SER A 242 11.01 -7.55 1.76
CA SER A 242 11.03 -8.11 0.41
C SER A 242 11.29 -9.61 0.43
N VAL A 243 12.34 -10.06 1.12
CA VAL A 243 12.73 -11.48 1.15
C VAL A 243 11.67 -12.38 1.77
N VAL A 244 10.92 -11.90 2.76
CA VAL A 244 9.94 -12.72 3.49
C VAL A 244 8.50 -12.53 3.02
N SER A 245 8.20 -11.52 2.22
CA SER A 245 6.83 -11.18 1.78
C SER A 245 6.76 -10.79 0.30
N CYS A 246 7.23 -9.60 -0.09
CA CYS A 246 6.95 -9.04 -1.41
C CYS A 246 7.60 -9.83 -2.56
N LEU A 247 8.85 -10.22 -2.41
CA LEU A 247 9.51 -11.03 -3.44
C LEU A 247 8.87 -12.41 -3.65
N PRO A 248 8.56 -13.19 -2.59
CA PRO A 248 7.76 -14.40 -2.73
C PRO A 248 6.42 -14.20 -3.42
N SER A 249 5.69 -13.13 -3.07
CA SER A 249 4.41 -12.79 -3.70
C SER A 249 4.58 -12.51 -5.19
N ALA A 250 5.59 -11.72 -5.57
CA ALA A 250 5.88 -11.40 -6.97
C ALA A 250 6.32 -12.63 -7.79
N MET A 251 6.89 -13.66 -7.15
CA MET A 251 7.42 -14.87 -7.82
C MET A 251 6.36 -15.94 -8.12
N GLY A 252 5.09 -15.73 -7.76
CA GLY A 252 4.01 -16.73 -7.88
C GLY A 252 3.73 -17.21 -9.30
N ASP A 253 4.05 -16.42 -10.33
CA ASP A 253 3.77 -16.74 -11.73
C ASP A 253 5.04 -17.09 -12.53
N PRO A 254 4.95 -18.01 -13.50
CA PRO A 254 6.05 -18.26 -14.44
C PRO A 254 6.39 -17.00 -15.27
N GLY A 255 7.67 -16.68 -15.38
CA GLY A 255 8.12 -15.52 -16.18
C GLY A 255 7.94 -14.16 -15.50
N THR A 256 7.75 -14.17 -14.19
CA THR A 256 7.64 -12.97 -13.34
C THR A 256 8.89 -12.07 -13.40
N ALA A 257 8.70 -10.78 -13.23
CA ALA A 257 9.78 -9.81 -13.05
C ALA A 257 10.53 -10.01 -11.71
N ALA A 258 9.87 -10.62 -10.71
CA ALA A 258 10.43 -10.88 -9.37
C ALA A 258 11.10 -9.64 -8.74
N THR A 259 10.42 -8.50 -8.76
CA THR A 259 10.97 -7.20 -8.34
C THR A 259 11.17 -7.15 -6.83
N GLY A 260 10.09 -7.40 -6.06
CA GLY A 260 10.07 -7.22 -4.61
C GLY A 260 10.15 -5.76 -4.16
N ALA A 261 10.08 -5.51 -2.87
CA ALA A 261 9.97 -4.17 -2.27
C ALA A 261 11.12 -3.20 -2.62
N VAL A 262 12.26 -3.71 -3.10
CA VAL A 262 13.39 -2.86 -3.50
C VAL A 262 13.25 -2.44 -4.97
N LEU A 263 12.14 -1.78 -5.29
CA LEU A 263 11.89 -1.19 -6.61
C LEU A 263 12.63 0.14 -6.75
N ARG A 264 13.85 0.11 -7.29
CA ARG A 264 14.67 1.31 -7.49
C ARG A 264 14.13 2.21 -8.61
N PRO A 265 14.38 3.53 -8.54
CA PRO A 265 13.92 4.48 -9.56
C PRO A 265 14.29 4.09 -10.98
N ALA A 266 15.51 3.59 -11.19
CA ALA A 266 15.98 3.14 -12.51
C ALA A 266 15.19 1.92 -13.01
N THR A 267 14.83 0.98 -12.12
CA THR A 267 14.03 -0.19 -12.47
C THR A 267 12.60 0.22 -12.86
N LEU A 268 11.98 1.09 -12.06
CA LEU A 268 10.65 1.64 -12.39
C LEU A 268 10.66 2.39 -13.72
N ALA A 269 11.67 3.22 -13.95
CA ALA A 269 11.83 3.95 -15.21
C ALA A 269 11.96 3.01 -16.41
N GLY A 270 12.72 1.90 -16.26
CA GLY A 270 12.84 0.88 -17.29
C GLY A 270 11.51 0.17 -17.58
N TYR A 271 10.72 -0.16 -16.57
CA TYR A 271 9.38 -0.71 -16.75
C TYR A 271 8.44 0.27 -17.44
N ALA A 272 8.48 1.53 -17.06
CA ALA A 272 7.67 2.59 -17.67
C ALA A 272 8.04 2.79 -19.15
N GLU A 273 9.33 2.83 -19.48
CA GLU A 273 9.81 2.91 -20.86
C GLU A 273 9.35 1.71 -21.70
N ALA A 274 9.52 0.49 -21.18
CA ALA A 274 9.06 -0.73 -21.83
C ALA A 274 7.53 -0.75 -22.04
N ALA A 275 6.77 -0.13 -21.13
CA ALA A 275 5.32 0.06 -21.23
C ALA A 275 4.91 1.21 -22.18
N GLY A 276 5.88 1.93 -22.77
CA GLY A 276 5.66 2.99 -23.75
C GLY A 276 5.42 4.38 -23.18
N PHE A 277 5.71 4.61 -21.90
CA PHE A 277 5.75 5.97 -21.34
C PHE A 277 7.01 6.71 -21.81
N ARG A 278 6.87 8.00 -22.11
CA ARG A 278 7.97 8.85 -22.57
C ARG A 278 8.62 9.67 -21.46
N HIS A 279 7.88 9.88 -20.38
CA HIS A 279 8.31 10.68 -19.26
C HIS A 279 8.04 9.97 -17.95
N THR A 280 9.09 9.71 -17.20
CA THR A 280 9.06 9.18 -15.83
C THR A 280 9.74 10.19 -14.92
N GLU A 281 9.04 10.69 -13.93
CA GLU A 281 9.52 11.74 -13.03
C GLU A 281 9.32 11.31 -11.58
N ALA A 282 10.40 11.25 -10.80
CA ALA A 282 10.30 11.14 -9.36
C ALA A 282 9.86 12.49 -8.78
N LEU A 283 8.82 12.49 -7.97
CA LEU A 283 8.20 13.69 -7.44
C LEU A 283 8.74 14.03 -6.06
N GLY A 284 8.83 15.32 -5.74
CA GLY A 284 9.23 15.81 -4.43
C GLY A 284 8.11 15.78 -3.38
N VAL A 285 7.34 14.70 -3.35
CA VAL A 285 6.29 14.52 -2.34
C VAL A 285 6.91 14.01 -1.04
N GLU A 286 6.64 14.68 0.08
CA GLU A 286 7.07 14.24 1.40
C GLU A 286 6.10 13.18 1.94
N ALA A 287 6.41 11.91 1.68
CA ALA A 287 5.53 10.78 2.00
C ALA A 287 6.20 9.71 2.88
N GLY A 288 7.18 10.10 3.70
CA GLY A 288 7.85 9.19 4.63
C GLY A 288 8.55 8.05 3.91
N ASP A 289 8.03 6.85 4.10
CA ASP A 289 8.61 5.61 3.55
C ASP A 289 8.29 5.41 2.06
N TRP A 290 7.52 6.30 1.42
CA TRP A 290 7.15 6.17 0.01
C TRP A 290 7.79 7.21 -0.86
N ARG A 291 8.05 6.85 -2.12
CA ARG A 291 8.46 7.73 -3.21
C ARG A 291 7.39 7.75 -4.27
N PHE A 292 6.99 8.94 -4.69
CA PHE A 292 6.00 9.16 -5.73
C PHE A 292 6.66 9.36 -7.09
N TYR A 293 6.05 8.79 -8.11
CA TYR A 293 6.45 8.94 -9.50
C TYR A 293 5.25 9.34 -10.35
N ARG A 294 5.49 10.16 -11.35
CA ARG A 294 4.50 10.45 -12.38
C ARG A 294 4.98 9.96 -13.74
N LEU A 295 4.11 9.20 -14.42
CA LEU A 295 4.36 8.66 -15.74
C LEU A 295 3.44 9.33 -16.74
N ARG A 296 3.98 9.75 -17.89
CA ARG A 296 3.21 10.38 -18.98
C ARG A 296 3.52 9.71 -20.32
N PRO A 297 2.49 9.46 -21.17
CA PRO A 297 2.63 8.90 -22.51
C PRO A 297 3.59 9.63 -23.41
#